data_9400ea623c8018b2d8e287b585f58ed8
#
_entry.id   9400ea623c8018b2d8e287b585f58ed8
#
_cell.length_a   1.000
_cell.length_b   1.000
_cell.length_c   1.000
_cell.angle_alpha   90.00
_cell.angle_beta   90.00
_cell.angle_gamma   90.00
#
_symmetry.space_group_name_H-M   'P 1'
#
loop_
_entity.id
_entity.type
_entity.pdbx_description
1 polymer ?
#
loop_
_entity_poly.entity_id
_entity_poly.type
_entity_poly.pdbx_seq_one_letter_code
_entity_poly.pdbx_strand_id
1 'polypeptide(L)'
;MKIINDIMATRLLFFIMAFFVGLWTIRIPTIKDQINTDYFGIGLVMATFAIGSIIAMVFANNVIKMSSARTVLLYTSILQAILWLPTPFISSLELFMIFSFIFGLCYGSFEISCNLYASNLEKREKKSMMSGFHAFWSLGVLVGSIATSLFLEWNISFLNNVVTYVIILLPLNIFIVLRLHVDQIENTENKHTIFFIWPLLIFIL
;
A
#
# COMPACT_ATOMS: atom_id res chain seq x y z
N MET A 1 25.39 3.20 15.65
CA MET A 1 24.84 4.34 14.88
C MET A 1 23.72 3.79 13.98
N LYS A 2 22.43 4.17 14.17
CA LYS A 2 21.38 3.75 13.25
C LYS A 2 21.61 4.45 11.91
N ILE A 3 21.81 3.69 10.84
CA ILE A 3 22.09 4.21 9.47
C ILE A 3 20.93 5.05 8.96
N ILE A 4 19.69 4.71 9.34
CA ILE A 4 18.47 5.44 9.01
C ILE A 4 17.70 5.63 10.33
N ASN A 5 17.28 6.86 10.62
CA ASN A 5 16.39 7.12 11.75
C ASN A 5 14.94 6.75 11.41
N ASP A 6 14.10 6.56 12.43
CA ASP A 6 12.70 6.13 12.27
C ASP A 6 11.90 7.09 11.38
N ILE A 7 12.18 8.39 11.41
CA ILE A 7 11.50 9.40 10.59
C ILE A 7 11.77 9.17 9.11
N MET A 8 13.04 8.97 8.74
CA MET A 8 13.43 8.73 7.36
C MET A 8 12.94 7.34 6.89
N ALA A 9 13.01 6.32 7.76
CA ALA A 9 12.47 5.00 7.48
C ALA A 9 10.97 5.06 7.15
N THR A 10 10.19 5.77 7.97
CA THR A 10 8.76 5.97 7.73
C THR A 10 8.49 6.71 6.42
N ARG A 11 9.23 7.78 6.11
CA ARG A 11 9.14 8.50 4.82
C ARG A 11 9.37 7.57 3.64
N LEU A 12 10.39 6.72 3.72
CA LEU A 12 10.70 5.76 2.66
C LEU A 12 9.64 4.67 2.50
N LEU A 13 8.97 4.24 3.59
CA LEU A 13 7.83 3.32 3.50
C LEU A 13 6.65 3.94 2.73
N PHE A 14 6.29 5.19 3.06
CA PHE A 14 5.26 5.92 2.33
C PHE A 14 5.63 6.07 0.85
N PHE A 15 6.88 6.38 0.54
CA PHE A 15 7.39 6.50 -0.81
C PHE A 15 7.28 5.17 -1.60
N ILE A 16 7.77 4.05 -1.02
CA ILE A 16 7.77 2.75 -1.70
C ILE A 16 6.35 2.24 -1.94
N MET A 17 5.47 2.39 -0.97
CA MET A 17 4.05 2.04 -1.12
C MET A 17 3.43 2.77 -2.31
N ALA A 18 3.65 4.07 -2.38
CA ALA A 18 3.11 4.94 -3.41
C ALA A 18 3.77 4.74 -4.79
N PHE A 19 5.00 4.26 -4.83
CA PHE A 19 5.68 3.94 -6.08
C PHE A 19 4.92 2.89 -6.91
N PHE A 20 4.37 1.86 -6.24
CA PHE A 20 3.51 0.88 -6.90
C PHE A 20 2.16 1.45 -7.34
N VAL A 21 1.65 2.50 -6.68
CA VAL A 21 0.47 3.23 -7.16
C VAL A 21 0.78 3.92 -8.50
N GLY A 22 1.98 4.46 -8.67
CA GLY A 22 2.46 4.99 -9.95
C GLY A 22 2.51 3.92 -11.05
N LEU A 23 3.00 2.71 -10.75
CA LEU A 23 2.97 1.56 -11.66
C LEU A 23 1.53 1.24 -12.10
N TRP A 24 0.62 1.10 -11.14
CA TRP A 24 -0.79 0.83 -11.41
C TRP A 24 -1.38 1.87 -12.36
N THR A 25 -1.24 3.14 -12.01
CA THR A 25 -1.86 4.25 -12.76
C THR A 25 -1.43 4.27 -14.23
N ILE A 26 -0.14 4.08 -14.49
CA ILE A 26 0.40 4.11 -15.85
C ILE A 26 0.06 2.83 -16.65
N ARG A 27 -0.07 1.68 -15.97
CA ARG A 27 -0.42 0.40 -16.59
C ARG A 27 -1.93 0.16 -16.75
N ILE A 28 -2.81 1.07 -16.30
CA ILE A 28 -4.27 0.95 -16.49
C ILE A 28 -4.65 0.61 -17.95
N PRO A 29 -4.15 1.31 -18.99
CA PRO A 29 -4.48 0.93 -20.36
C PRO A 29 -4.01 -0.48 -20.74
N THR A 30 -2.80 -0.86 -20.32
CA THR A 30 -2.25 -2.20 -20.56
C THR A 30 -3.13 -3.28 -19.90
N ILE A 31 -3.55 -3.06 -18.65
CA ILE A 31 -4.40 -3.99 -17.89
C ILE A 31 -5.78 -4.09 -18.54
N LYS A 32 -6.37 -2.93 -18.92
CA LYS A 32 -7.67 -2.87 -19.59
C LYS A 32 -7.69 -3.72 -20.85
N ASP A 33 -6.67 -3.58 -21.70
CA ASP A 33 -6.57 -4.35 -22.94
C ASP A 33 -6.28 -5.84 -22.66
N GLN A 34 -5.45 -6.14 -21.67
CA GLN A 34 -5.11 -7.52 -21.25
C GLN A 34 -6.33 -8.31 -20.79
N ILE A 35 -7.24 -7.69 -20.01
CA ILE A 35 -8.46 -8.37 -19.51
C ILE A 35 -9.68 -8.15 -20.43
N ASN A 36 -9.45 -7.55 -21.60
CA ASN A 36 -10.46 -7.30 -22.62
C ASN A 36 -11.71 -6.60 -22.08
N THR A 37 -11.53 -5.47 -21.40
CA THR A 37 -12.61 -4.70 -20.78
C THR A 37 -12.60 -3.23 -21.21
N ASP A 38 -13.58 -2.47 -20.75
CA ASP A 38 -13.65 -1.02 -20.90
C ASP A 38 -13.26 -0.29 -19.59
N TYR A 39 -13.39 1.03 -19.57
CA TYR A 39 -13.09 1.81 -18.35
C TYR A 39 -14.11 1.59 -17.24
N PHE A 40 -15.33 1.14 -17.55
CA PHE A 40 -16.28 0.75 -16.52
C PHE A 40 -15.81 -0.51 -15.80
N GLY A 41 -15.31 -1.52 -16.52
CA GLY A 41 -14.71 -2.71 -15.93
C GLY A 41 -13.49 -2.38 -15.05
N ILE A 42 -12.63 -1.43 -15.49
CA ILE A 42 -11.54 -0.93 -14.63
C ILE A 42 -12.10 -0.26 -13.36
N GLY A 43 -13.18 0.49 -13.47
CA GLY A 43 -13.90 1.05 -12.32
C GLY A 43 -14.36 -0.02 -11.32
N LEU A 44 -14.89 -1.16 -11.80
CA LEU A 44 -15.27 -2.30 -10.96
C LEU A 44 -14.05 -2.93 -10.26
N VAL A 45 -12.93 -3.07 -10.96
CA VAL A 45 -11.66 -3.54 -10.35
C VAL A 45 -11.22 -2.61 -9.23
N MET A 46 -11.28 -1.29 -9.43
CA MET A 46 -10.94 -0.31 -8.39
C MET A 46 -11.93 -0.35 -7.21
N ALA A 47 -13.22 -0.56 -7.49
CA ALA A 47 -14.24 -0.70 -6.45
C ALA A 47 -13.99 -1.93 -5.57
N THR A 48 -13.68 -3.09 -6.16
CA THR A 48 -13.36 -4.30 -5.39
C THR A 48 -12.08 -4.16 -4.57
N PHE A 49 -11.06 -3.47 -5.10
CA PHE A 49 -9.87 -3.08 -4.34
C PHE A 49 -10.23 -2.20 -3.13
N ALA A 50 -11.04 -1.17 -3.34
CA ALA A 50 -11.46 -0.26 -2.27
C ALA A 50 -12.26 -0.98 -1.17
N ILE A 51 -13.18 -1.87 -1.54
CA ILE A 51 -13.95 -2.70 -0.60
C ILE A 51 -13.00 -3.56 0.24
N GLY A 52 -12.05 -4.25 -0.39
CA GLY A 52 -11.03 -5.04 0.31
C GLY A 52 -10.21 -4.20 1.29
N SER A 53 -9.75 -3.02 0.86
CA SER A 53 -8.99 -2.09 1.71
C SER A 53 -9.78 -1.62 2.92
N ILE A 54 -11.05 -1.23 2.74
CA ILE A 54 -11.92 -0.77 3.84
C ILE A 54 -12.15 -1.90 4.85
N ILE A 55 -12.45 -3.12 4.38
CA ILE A 55 -12.61 -4.29 5.24
C ILE A 55 -11.34 -4.53 6.06
N ALA A 56 -10.17 -4.51 5.41
CA ALA A 56 -8.91 -4.69 6.10
C ALA A 56 -8.66 -3.62 7.16
N MET A 57 -8.94 -2.35 6.87
CA MET A 57 -8.76 -1.24 7.82
C MET A 57 -9.64 -1.40 9.06
N VAL A 58 -10.87 -1.90 8.92
CA VAL A 58 -11.77 -2.16 10.05
C VAL A 58 -11.18 -3.22 11.00
N PHE A 59 -10.58 -4.28 10.46
CA PHE A 59 -10.06 -5.39 11.26
C PHE A 59 -8.58 -5.26 11.63
N ALA A 60 -7.82 -4.38 10.96
CA ALA A 60 -6.38 -4.25 11.14
C ALA A 60 -5.97 -3.92 12.59
N ASN A 61 -6.75 -3.11 13.29
CA ASN A 61 -6.47 -2.79 14.70
C ASN A 61 -6.43 -4.03 15.59
N ASN A 62 -7.29 -5.03 15.34
CA ASN A 62 -7.28 -6.27 16.09
C ASN A 62 -6.01 -7.08 15.80
N VAL A 63 -5.61 -7.15 14.53
CA VAL A 63 -4.38 -7.85 14.12
C VAL A 63 -3.14 -7.16 14.70
N ILE A 64 -3.09 -5.82 14.67
CA ILE A 64 -1.98 -5.04 15.22
C ILE A 64 -1.87 -5.22 16.74
N LYS A 65 -3.00 -5.27 17.47
CA LYS A 65 -3.01 -5.54 18.91
C LYS A 65 -2.48 -6.93 19.27
N MET A 66 -2.66 -7.91 18.39
CA MET A 66 -2.17 -9.28 18.60
C MET A 66 -0.68 -9.45 18.25
N SER A 67 -0.09 -8.51 17.52
CA SER A 67 1.29 -8.60 17.05
C SER A 67 2.06 -7.29 17.26
N SER A 68 2.25 -6.51 16.24
CA SER A 68 2.74 -5.11 16.26
C SER A 68 2.54 -4.49 14.87
N ALA A 69 2.50 -3.15 14.79
CA ALA A 69 2.45 -2.46 13.52
C ALA A 69 3.64 -2.84 12.62
N ARG A 70 4.84 -2.96 13.17
CA ARG A 70 6.04 -3.41 12.43
C ARG A 70 5.88 -4.82 11.86
N THR A 71 5.32 -5.76 12.62
CA THR A 71 5.09 -7.13 12.16
C THR A 71 4.10 -7.16 10.99
N VAL A 72 2.97 -6.44 11.13
CA VAL A 72 1.97 -6.33 10.05
C VAL A 72 2.60 -5.69 8.81
N LEU A 73 3.35 -4.60 8.95
CA LEU A 73 4.07 -3.95 7.84
C LEU A 73 5.01 -4.92 7.11
N LEU A 74 5.74 -5.76 7.85
CA LEU A 74 6.66 -6.73 7.25
C LEU A 74 5.92 -7.77 6.38
N TYR A 75 4.91 -8.43 6.94
CA TYR A 75 4.17 -9.46 6.22
C TYR A 75 3.37 -8.90 5.06
N THR A 76 2.72 -7.75 5.24
CA THR A 76 1.95 -7.12 4.15
C THR A 76 2.83 -6.57 3.05
N SER A 77 4.04 -6.08 3.35
CA SER A 77 5.03 -5.69 2.34
C SER A 77 5.45 -6.84 1.43
N ILE A 78 5.75 -8.00 2.04
CA ILE A 78 6.13 -9.21 1.31
C ILE A 78 4.95 -9.69 0.47
N LEU A 79 3.76 -9.77 1.08
CA LEU A 79 2.56 -10.24 0.41
C LEU A 79 2.16 -9.34 -0.78
N GLN A 80 2.22 -8.01 -0.61
CA GLN A 80 1.96 -7.08 -1.72
C GLN A 80 2.91 -7.31 -2.90
N ALA A 81 4.20 -7.45 -2.64
CA ALA A 81 5.18 -7.68 -3.69
C ALA A 81 4.90 -9.01 -4.43
N ILE A 82 4.55 -10.08 -3.69
CA ILE A 82 4.17 -11.36 -4.28
C ILE A 82 2.88 -11.22 -5.10
N LEU A 83 1.90 -10.47 -4.59
CA LEU A 83 0.64 -10.25 -5.29
C LEU A 83 0.78 -9.42 -6.57
N TRP A 84 1.84 -8.64 -6.75
CA TRP A 84 2.09 -7.97 -8.03
C TRP A 84 2.49 -8.94 -9.14
N LEU A 85 3.18 -10.04 -8.83
CA LEU A 85 3.76 -10.96 -9.82
C LEU A 85 2.72 -11.65 -10.74
N PRO A 86 1.54 -12.08 -10.28
CA PRO A 86 0.53 -12.69 -11.17
C PRO A 86 -0.23 -11.68 -12.03
N THR A 87 -0.19 -10.37 -11.75
CA THR A 87 -1.01 -9.37 -12.47
C THR A 87 -0.82 -9.38 -13.99
N PRO A 88 0.40 -9.59 -14.56
CA PRO A 88 0.57 -9.65 -16.01
C PRO A 88 -0.04 -10.89 -16.68
N PHE A 89 -0.51 -11.86 -15.92
CA PHE A 89 -1.04 -13.15 -16.43
C PHE A 89 -2.56 -13.28 -16.27
N ILE A 90 -3.21 -12.38 -15.54
CA ILE A 90 -4.67 -12.40 -15.35
C ILE A 90 -5.34 -11.87 -16.60
N SER A 91 -6.16 -12.69 -17.28
CA SER A 91 -6.78 -12.36 -18.57
C SER A 91 -8.30 -12.20 -18.53
N SER A 92 -8.95 -12.33 -17.37
CA SER A 92 -10.40 -12.09 -17.25
C SER A 92 -10.71 -11.00 -16.22
N LEU A 93 -11.79 -10.24 -16.46
CA LEU A 93 -12.26 -9.19 -15.56
C LEU A 93 -12.61 -9.74 -14.17
N GLU A 94 -13.35 -10.85 -14.13
CA GLU A 94 -13.82 -11.46 -12.88
C GLU A 94 -12.64 -11.90 -12.01
N LEU A 95 -11.66 -12.54 -12.63
CA LEU A 95 -10.46 -13.00 -11.91
C LEU A 95 -9.63 -11.80 -11.41
N PHE A 96 -9.56 -10.74 -12.21
CA PHE A 96 -8.86 -9.51 -11.81
C PHE A 96 -9.59 -8.80 -10.66
N MET A 97 -10.94 -8.81 -10.65
CA MET A 97 -11.74 -8.26 -9.54
C MET A 97 -11.52 -9.03 -8.23
N ILE A 98 -11.53 -10.38 -8.28
CA ILE A 98 -11.26 -11.23 -7.11
C ILE A 98 -9.83 -10.96 -6.60
N PHE A 99 -8.87 -10.93 -7.50
CA PHE A 99 -7.48 -10.62 -7.21
C PHE A 99 -7.34 -9.22 -6.58
N SER A 100 -8.00 -8.22 -7.17
CA SER A 100 -7.99 -6.83 -6.70
C SER A 100 -8.57 -6.69 -5.30
N PHE A 101 -9.63 -7.43 -4.97
CA PHE A 101 -10.17 -7.52 -3.63
C PHE A 101 -9.14 -8.05 -2.61
N ILE A 102 -8.47 -9.16 -2.93
CA ILE A 102 -7.41 -9.76 -2.08
C ILE A 102 -6.23 -8.79 -1.92
N PHE A 103 -5.83 -8.13 -3.01
CA PHE A 103 -4.79 -7.11 -2.99
C PHE A 103 -5.21 -5.93 -2.10
N GLY A 104 -6.47 -5.51 -2.18
CA GLY A 104 -7.05 -4.47 -1.34
C GLY A 104 -6.97 -4.81 0.16
N LEU A 105 -7.31 -6.05 0.54
CA LEU A 105 -7.17 -6.52 1.93
C LEU A 105 -5.72 -6.37 2.43
N CYS A 106 -4.76 -6.74 1.60
CA CYS A 106 -3.34 -6.62 1.93
C CYS A 106 -2.89 -5.15 2.02
N TYR A 107 -3.27 -4.35 1.02
CA TYR A 107 -2.92 -2.92 0.93
C TYR A 107 -3.51 -2.12 2.09
N GLY A 108 -4.79 -2.30 2.41
CA GLY A 108 -5.44 -1.61 3.52
C GLY A 108 -4.81 -1.95 4.88
N SER A 109 -4.41 -3.22 5.08
CA SER A 109 -3.67 -3.63 6.27
C SER A 109 -2.30 -2.96 6.37
N PHE A 110 -1.59 -2.81 5.26
CA PHE A 110 -0.31 -2.11 5.19
C PHE A 110 -0.51 -0.61 5.49
N GLU A 111 -1.45 0.02 4.81
CA GLU A 111 -1.71 1.45 4.90
C GLU A 111 -2.07 1.88 6.33
N ILE A 112 -3.01 1.19 6.98
CA ILE A 112 -3.40 1.52 8.37
C ILE A 112 -2.23 1.30 9.33
N SER A 113 -1.43 0.24 9.13
CA SER A 113 -0.26 -0.03 9.98
C SER A 113 0.82 1.03 9.81
N CYS A 114 1.04 1.52 8.59
CA CYS A 114 1.99 2.59 8.28
C CYS A 114 1.54 3.93 8.91
N ASN A 115 0.26 4.27 8.78
CA ASN A 115 -0.32 5.47 9.38
C ASN A 115 -0.31 5.42 10.90
N LEU A 116 -0.61 4.26 11.50
CA LEU A 116 -0.54 4.09 12.95
C LEU A 116 0.90 4.23 13.46
N TYR A 117 1.87 3.61 12.78
CA TYR A 117 3.28 3.77 13.12
C TYR A 117 3.72 5.24 13.03
N ALA A 118 3.33 5.93 11.95
CA ALA A 118 3.61 7.35 11.75
C ALA A 118 3.01 8.22 12.86
N SER A 119 1.76 7.95 13.27
CA SER A 119 1.08 8.66 14.36
C SER A 119 1.78 8.44 15.72
N ASN A 120 2.19 7.20 16.02
CA ASN A 120 2.95 6.89 17.24
C ASN A 120 4.33 7.56 17.22
N LEU A 121 4.97 7.65 16.06
CA LEU A 121 6.23 8.36 15.91
C LEU A 121 6.07 9.86 16.18
N GLU A 122 5.00 10.51 15.69
CA GLU A 122 4.68 11.91 16.02
C GLU A 122 4.55 12.14 17.52
N LYS A 123 3.81 11.25 18.21
CA LYS A 123 3.64 11.33 19.67
C LYS A 123 4.96 11.19 20.41
N ARG A 124 5.80 10.25 19.99
CA ARG A 124 7.12 9.99 20.59
C ARG A 124 8.08 11.17 20.38
N GLU A 125 8.12 11.72 19.20
CA GLU A 125 8.99 12.85 18.83
C GLU A 125 8.40 14.23 19.23
N LYS A 126 7.14 14.26 19.70
CA LYS A 126 6.39 15.49 20.05
C LYS A 126 6.39 16.53 18.92
N LYS A 127 6.30 16.08 17.69
CA LYS A 127 6.38 16.91 16.49
C LYS A 127 5.41 16.41 15.43
N SER A 128 4.61 17.32 14.84
CA SER A 128 3.74 17.00 13.71
C SER A 128 4.58 16.75 12.44
N MET A 129 4.42 15.57 11.83
CA MET A 129 5.20 15.12 10.67
C MET A 129 4.36 14.43 9.60
N MET A 130 3.05 14.19 9.85
CA MET A 130 2.17 13.42 8.97
C MET A 130 2.11 14.01 7.56
N SER A 131 2.03 15.34 7.43
CA SER A 131 2.07 16.03 6.13
C SER A 131 3.37 15.74 5.36
N GLY A 132 4.50 15.62 6.07
CA GLY A 132 5.78 15.24 5.48
C GLY A 132 5.82 13.79 5.00
N PHE A 133 5.16 12.85 5.70
CA PHE A 133 5.03 11.47 5.26
C PHE A 133 4.17 11.38 4.00
N HIS A 134 3.03 12.08 3.95
CA HIS A 134 2.19 12.14 2.76
C HIS A 134 2.85 12.87 1.57
N ALA A 135 3.73 13.83 1.82
CA ALA A 135 4.55 14.43 0.75
C ALA A 135 5.49 13.39 0.11
N PHE A 136 6.09 12.50 0.91
CA PHE A 136 6.87 11.37 0.38
C PHE A 136 6.01 10.34 -0.35
N TRP A 137 4.76 10.13 0.09
CA TRP A 137 3.78 9.33 -0.66
C TRP A 137 3.52 9.93 -2.05
N SER A 138 3.21 11.22 -2.14
CA SER A 138 3.00 11.91 -3.43
C SER A 138 4.23 11.85 -4.33
N LEU A 139 5.43 12.01 -3.75
CA LEU A 139 6.69 11.86 -4.47
C LEU A 139 6.87 10.42 -4.99
N GLY A 140 6.48 9.42 -4.20
CA GLY A 140 6.51 8.02 -4.61
C GLY A 140 5.61 7.74 -5.83
N VAL A 141 4.37 8.26 -5.83
CA VAL A 141 3.47 8.18 -7.00
C VAL A 141 4.13 8.81 -8.23
N LEU A 142 4.65 10.03 -8.08
CA LEU A 142 5.28 10.77 -9.18
C LEU A 142 6.46 9.99 -9.77
N VAL A 143 7.39 9.57 -8.93
CA VAL A 143 8.61 8.85 -9.39
C VAL A 143 8.24 7.49 -9.96
N GLY A 144 7.30 6.76 -9.36
CA GLY A 144 6.80 5.48 -9.87
C GLY A 144 6.11 5.61 -11.21
N SER A 145 5.33 6.69 -11.41
CA SER A 145 4.69 6.98 -12.69
C SER A 145 5.72 7.32 -13.78
N ILE A 146 6.69 8.18 -13.49
CA ILE A 146 7.76 8.52 -14.44
C ILE A 146 8.57 7.27 -14.81
N ALA A 147 9.01 6.51 -13.81
CA ALA A 147 9.77 5.28 -14.06
C ALA A 147 8.99 4.29 -14.91
N THR A 148 7.68 4.09 -14.64
CA THR A 148 6.83 3.19 -15.44
C THR A 148 6.61 3.71 -16.85
N SER A 149 6.47 5.03 -17.03
CA SER A 149 6.36 5.64 -18.36
C SER A 149 7.63 5.40 -19.21
N LEU A 150 8.82 5.49 -18.60
CA LEU A 150 10.08 5.15 -19.28
C LEU A 150 10.13 3.66 -19.67
N PHE A 151 9.63 2.76 -18.84
CA PHE A 151 9.52 1.34 -19.20
C PHE A 151 8.59 1.11 -20.38
N LEU A 152 7.49 1.87 -20.48
CA LEU A 152 6.60 1.84 -21.66
C LEU A 152 7.30 2.39 -22.92
N GLU A 153 7.97 3.53 -22.81
CA GLU A 153 8.73 4.14 -23.92
C GLU A 153 9.78 3.18 -24.48
N TRP A 154 10.46 2.45 -23.61
CA TRP A 154 11.46 1.44 -24.00
C TRP A 154 10.85 0.08 -24.39
N ASN A 155 9.53 0.00 -24.55
CA ASN A 155 8.81 -1.22 -24.89
C ASN A 155 9.08 -2.40 -23.93
N ILE A 156 9.37 -2.10 -22.67
CA ILE A 156 9.54 -3.13 -21.63
C ILE A 156 8.18 -3.70 -21.27
N SER A 157 8.06 -5.03 -21.33
CA SER A 157 6.82 -5.74 -21.04
C SER A 157 6.30 -5.46 -19.63
N PHE A 158 4.99 -5.61 -19.41
CA PHE A 158 4.39 -5.44 -18.08
C PHE A 158 5.01 -6.40 -17.05
N LEU A 159 5.26 -7.64 -17.43
CA LEU A 159 5.93 -8.62 -16.57
C LEU A 159 7.31 -8.13 -16.12
N ASN A 160 8.17 -7.72 -17.07
CA ASN A 160 9.51 -7.26 -16.75
C ASN A 160 9.49 -5.99 -15.87
N ASN A 161 8.53 -5.09 -16.10
CA ASN A 161 8.32 -3.91 -15.27
C ASN A 161 7.99 -4.31 -13.82
N VAL A 162 6.99 -5.20 -13.62
CA VAL A 162 6.61 -5.69 -12.30
C VAL A 162 7.76 -6.40 -11.61
N VAL A 163 8.42 -7.34 -12.30
CA VAL A 163 9.55 -8.12 -11.76
C VAL A 163 10.70 -7.21 -11.32
N THR A 164 11.06 -6.22 -12.16
CA THR A 164 12.11 -5.26 -11.81
C THR A 164 11.78 -4.50 -10.53
N TYR A 165 10.54 -4.01 -10.39
CA TYR A 165 10.13 -3.27 -9.21
C TYR A 165 10.09 -4.16 -7.97
N VAL A 166 9.60 -5.38 -8.09
CA VAL A 166 9.60 -6.33 -6.96
C VAL A 166 11.02 -6.65 -6.52
N ILE A 167 11.93 -6.96 -7.44
CA ILE A 167 13.32 -7.29 -7.11
C ILE A 167 14.05 -6.13 -6.41
N ILE A 168 13.77 -4.89 -6.80
CA ILE A 168 14.44 -3.72 -6.22
C ILE A 168 13.75 -3.26 -4.92
N LEU A 169 12.42 -3.11 -4.95
CA LEU A 169 11.70 -2.45 -3.87
C LEU A 169 11.39 -3.39 -2.70
N LEU A 170 11.20 -4.70 -2.93
CA LEU A 170 10.91 -5.63 -1.84
C LEU A 170 12.08 -5.77 -0.84
N PRO A 171 13.33 -6.02 -1.26
CA PRO A 171 14.45 -6.07 -0.31
C PRO A 171 14.66 -4.75 0.42
N LEU A 172 14.49 -3.62 -0.28
CA LEU A 172 14.58 -2.29 0.31
C LEU A 172 13.49 -2.07 1.36
N ASN A 173 12.26 -2.45 1.06
CA ASN A 173 11.13 -2.33 1.98
C ASN A 173 11.33 -3.20 3.23
N ILE A 174 11.71 -4.47 3.06
CA ILE A 174 12.05 -5.37 4.17
C ILE A 174 13.16 -4.77 5.04
N PHE A 175 14.24 -4.30 4.42
CA PHE A 175 15.34 -3.66 5.14
C PHE A 175 14.88 -2.47 5.98
N ILE A 176 14.02 -1.60 5.41
CA ILE A 176 13.48 -0.43 6.10
C ILE A 176 12.59 -0.86 7.27
N VAL A 177 11.65 -1.78 7.04
CA VAL A 177 10.72 -2.26 8.10
C VAL A 177 11.50 -2.90 9.25
N LEU A 178 12.54 -3.69 8.96
CA LEU A 178 13.37 -4.29 10.01
C LEU A 178 14.15 -3.27 10.84
N ARG A 179 14.33 -2.04 10.36
CA ARG A 179 14.99 -0.94 11.08
C ARG A 179 14.05 -0.11 11.94
N LEU A 180 12.74 -0.21 11.73
CA LEU A 180 11.76 0.48 12.56
C LEU A 180 11.87 0.04 14.02
N HIS A 181 11.63 0.97 14.92
CA HIS A 181 11.51 0.66 16.34
C HIS A 181 10.26 -0.20 16.58
N VAL A 182 10.35 -1.16 17.50
CA VAL A 182 9.17 -1.93 17.91
C VAL A 182 8.49 -1.14 19.02
N ASP A 183 7.39 -0.47 18.68
CA ASP A 183 6.57 0.19 19.68
C ASP A 183 5.90 -0.89 20.55
N GLN A 184 6.05 -0.79 21.86
CA GLN A 184 5.23 -1.57 22.77
C GLN A 184 3.78 -1.09 22.61
N ILE A 185 2.85 -2.04 22.47
CA ILE A 185 1.44 -1.73 22.32
C ILE A 185 0.98 -1.09 23.63
N GLU A 186 0.78 0.22 23.64
CA GLU A 186 -0.02 0.84 24.68
C GLU A 186 -1.45 0.34 24.52
N ASN A 187 -1.92 -0.42 25.51
CA ASN A 187 -3.32 -0.86 25.64
C ASN A 187 -4.22 0.34 25.93
N THR A 188 -4.33 1.26 24.99
CA THR A 188 -5.38 2.27 25.01
C THR A 188 -6.66 1.61 24.50
N GLU A 189 -7.55 1.28 25.43
CA GLU A 189 -8.95 0.94 25.15
C GLU A 189 -9.62 2.12 24.40
N ASN A 190 -9.44 2.20 23.11
CA ASN A 190 -10.20 3.14 22.29
C ASN A 190 -11.51 2.47 21.85
N LYS A 191 -12.51 2.55 22.75
CA LYS A 191 -13.93 2.23 22.46
C LYS A 191 -14.56 3.14 21.38
N HIS A 192 -13.84 4.13 20.85
CA HIS A 192 -14.39 5.16 19.96
C HIS A 192 -14.18 4.92 18.47
N THR A 193 -13.46 3.89 18.05
CA THR A 193 -13.12 3.71 16.62
C THR A 193 -14.33 3.32 15.75
N ILE A 194 -15.35 2.66 16.32
CA ILE A 194 -16.55 2.25 15.56
C ILE A 194 -17.45 3.46 15.22
N PHE A 195 -17.42 4.52 16.03
CA PHE A 195 -18.28 5.69 15.83
C PHE A 195 -17.83 6.61 14.67
N PHE A 196 -16.55 6.51 14.26
CA PHE A 196 -16.00 7.36 13.20
C PHE A 196 -16.25 6.82 11.78
N ILE A 197 -16.67 5.57 11.64
CA ILE A 197 -16.90 4.93 10.32
C ILE A 197 -18.27 5.27 9.76
N TRP A 198 -19.28 5.53 10.62
CA TRP A 198 -20.65 5.87 10.21
C TRP A 198 -20.74 7.09 9.28
N PRO A 199 -20.04 8.22 9.51
CA PRO A 199 -20.10 9.35 8.59
C PRO A 199 -19.46 9.08 7.23
N LEU A 200 -18.43 8.22 7.15
CA LEU A 200 -17.77 7.86 5.90
C LEU A 200 -18.65 6.96 5.01
N LEU A 201 -19.48 6.10 5.61
CA LEU A 201 -20.44 5.27 4.86
C LEU A 201 -21.58 6.10 4.26
N ILE A 202 -21.95 7.23 4.87
CA ILE A 202 -22.98 8.13 4.35
C ILE A 202 -22.49 8.95 3.15
N PHE A 203 -21.18 9.18 3.01
CA PHE A 203 -20.59 9.90 1.86
C PHE A 203 -20.34 9.00 0.63
N ILE A 204 -20.47 7.69 0.75
CA ILE A 204 -20.25 6.70 -0.33
C ILE A 204 -21.60 6.21 -0.93
N LEU A 205 -22.73 6.51 -0.27
CA LEU A 205 -24.10 6.27 -0.76
C LEU A 205 -24.71 7.54 -1.36
#